data_1eff845835014683b995b1e2b5a94337
#
_entry.id   1eff845835014683b995b1e2b5a94337
#
_cell.length_a   1.000
_cell.length_b   1.000
_cell.length_c   1.000
_cell.angle_alpha   90.00
_cell.angle_beta   90.00
_cell.angle_gamma   90.00
#
_symmetry.space_group_name_H-M   'P 1'
#
loop_
_entity.id
_entity.type
_entity.pdbx_description
1 polymer ?
#
loop_
_entity_poly.entity_id
_entity_poly.type
_entity_poly.pdbx_seq_one_letter_code
_entity_poly.pdbx_strand_id
1 'polypeptide(L)'
;MSACDECPVTLVTWHEAEAFCRQRGGRLPTEAEWEKAARGPNGFAYGFGKQPDVSKANFGKEFQDGTVPVNTYAPNGYGLHQMSGNVWEWVRDWFGAYPEGNTENPTGSATGAQKVVRGGSWHHSEYYVNTGMRFKLDPNVPLNSLGFRCVQSEPQP
;
A
#
# COMPACT_ATOMS: atom_id res chain seq x y z
N MET A 1 10.84 5.46 17.05
CA MET A 1 10.14 4.20 16.75
C MET A 1 8.85 4.21 17.52
N SER A 2 7.71 4.24 16.86
CA SER A 2 6.42 4.10 17.55
C SER A 2 6.31 2.65 18.02
N ALA A 3 6.50 2.43 19.32
CA ALA A 3 6.29 1.13 19.94
C ALA A 3 4.78 0.99 20.19
N CYS A 4 4.06 0.53 19.17
CA CYS A 4 2.65 0.26 19.28
C CYS A 4 2.40 -1.12 18.68
N ASP A 5 1.82 -2.03 19.47
CA ASP A 5 1.63 -3.44 19.09
C ASP A 5 0.73 -3.62 17.86
N GLU A 6 -0.13 -2.65 17.58
CA GLU A 6 -1.05 -2.65 16.42
C GLU A 6 -0.62 -1.71 15.29
N CYS A 7 0.57 -1.12 15.37
CA CYS A 7 1.10 -0.31 14.29
C CYS A 7 1.63 -1.18 13.13
N PRO A 8 1.64 -0.66 11.91
CA PRO A 8 2.19 -1.42 10.79
C PRO A 8 3.67 -1.74 11.01
N VAL A 9 4.09 -2.92 10.59
CA VAL A 9 5.51 -3.29 10.51
C VAL A 9 6.17 -2.41 9.45
N THR A 10 7.31 -1.83 9.81
CA THR A 10 8.13 -0.97 8.93
C THR A 10 9.59 -1.41 8.95
N LEU A 11 10.45 -0.72 8.22
CA LEU A 11 11.88 -1.05 8.11
C LEU A 11 12.11 -2.46 7.55
N VAL A 12 11.29 -2.85 6.59
CA VAL A 12 11.37 -4.13 5.88
C VAL A 12 11.66 -3.92 4.39
N THR A 13 12.52 -4.75 3.84
CA THR A 13 12.78 -4.82 2.40
C THR A 13 11.61 -5.49 1.68
N TRP A 14 11.56 -5.32 0.35
CA TRP A 14 10.57 -6.03 -0.46
C TRP A 14 10.69 -7.56 -0.33
N HIS A 15 11.91 -8.07 -0.26
CA HIS A 15 12.20 -9.51 -0.15
C HIS A 15 11.70 -10.09 1.18
N GLU A 16 11.88 -9.36 2.28
CA GLU A 16 11.39 -9.77 3.61
C GLU A 16 9.87 -9.75 3.66
N ALA A 17 9.24 -8.72 3.09
CA ALA A 17 7.79 -8.61 3.00
C ALA A 17 7.17 -9.76 2.19
N GLU A 18 7.74 -10.07 1.02
CA GLU A 18 7.28 -11.18 0.17
C GLU A 18 7.48 -12.54 0.87
N ALA A 19 8.64 -12.74 1.52
CA ALA A 19 8.92 -13.98 2.26
C ALA A 19 7.93 -14.17 3.43
N PHE A 20 7.64 -13.11 4.18
CA PHE A 20 6.65 -13.14 5.26
C PHE A 20 5.26 -13.54 4.75
N CYS A 21 4.77 -12.90 3.68
CA CYS A 21 3.47 -13.23 3.12
C CYS A 21 3.41 -14.70 2.66
N ARG A 22 4.46 -15.21 2.03
CA ARG A 22 4.54 -16.63 1.61
C ARG A 22 4.49 -17.59 2.77
N GLN A 23 5.19 -17.30 3.88
CA GLN A 23 5.14 -18.14 5.09
C GLN A 23 3.73 -18.20 5.70
N ARG A 24 2.89 -17.20 5.44
CA ARG A 24 1.48 -17.15 5.87
C ARG A 24 0.50 -17.71 4.84
N GLY A 25 0.99 -18.38 3.79
CA GLY A 25 0.15 -18.95 2.72
C GLY A 25 -0.41 -17.93 1.74
N GLY A 26 0.17 -16.73 1.69
CA GLY A 26 -0.25 -15.64 0.82
C GLY A 26 0.90 -15.09 -0.05
N ARG A 27 0.76 -13.87 -0.50
CA ARG A 27 1.73 -13.12 -1.28
C ARG A 27 1.53 -11.62 -1.12
N LEU A 28 2.44 -10.81 -1.61
CA LEU A 28 2.17 -9.38 -1.81
C LEU A 28 1.08 -9.21 -2.89
N PRO A 29 0.20 -8.19 -2.77
CA PRO A 29 -0.76 -7.87 -3.83
C PRO A 29 -0.03 -7.41 -5.10
N THR A 30 -0.63 -7.62 -6.26
CA THR A 30 -0.22 -6.86 -7.45
C THR A 30 -0.62 -5.40 -7.29
N GLU A 31 0.00 -4.52 -8.06
CA GLU A 31 -0.35 -3.09 -8.04
C GLU A 31 -1.83 -2.87 -8.37
N ALA A 32 -2.36 -3.61 -9.35
CA ALA A 32 -3.76 -3.52 -9.76
C ALA A 32 -4.73 -4.01 -8.67
N GLU A 33 -4.40 -5.11 -7.98
CA GLU A 33 -5.18 -5.60 -6.84
C GLU A 33 -5.19 -4.56 -5.71
N TRP A 34 -4.03 -4.00 -5.40
CA TRP A 34 -3.91 -2.98 -4.36
C TRP A 34 -4.75 -1.74 -4.71
N GLU A 35 -4.64 -1.23 -5.94
CA GLU A 35 -5.39 -0.04 -6.37
C GLU A 35 -6.90 -0.28 -6.36
N LYS A 36 -7.38 -1.41 -6.88
CA LYS A 36 -8.79 -1.79 -6.83
C LYS A 36 -9.30 -1.86 -5.38
N ALA A 37 -8.52 -2.49 -4.51
CA ALA A 37 -8.82 -2.59 -3.09
C ALA A 37 -8.89 -1.21 -2.40
N ALA A 38 -7.94 -0.32 -2.72
CA ALA A 38 -7.89 1.03 -2.16
C ALA A 38 -9.04 1.92 -2.60
N ARG A 39 -9.42 1.87 -3.88
CA ARG A 39 -10.54 2.64 -4.45
C ARG A 39 -11.89 2.25 -3.89
N GLY A 40 -12.01 1.03 -3.35
CA GLY A 40 -13.28 0.50 -2.87
C GLY A 40 -14.33 0.31 -3.98
N PRO A 41 -15.56 -0.08 -3.62
CA PRO A 41 -16.63 -0.35 -4.59
C PRO A 41 -17.07 0.89 -5.38
N ASN A 42 -16.79 2.09 -4.85
CA ASN A 42 -17.20 3.36 -5.45
C ASN A 42 -16.13 4.03 -6.31
N GLY A 43 -14.93 3.45 -6.42
CA GLY A 43 -13.84 3.99 -7.23
C GLY A 43 -13.26 5.32 -6.71
N PHE A 44 -13.20 5.53 -5.40
CA PHE A 44 -12.79 6.80 -4.82
C PHE A 44 -11.30 7.11 -5.04
N ALA A 45 -11.00 8.42 -5.07
CA ALA A 45 -9.64 8.93 -5.19
C ALA A 45 -8.80 8.70 -3.91
N TYR A 46 -9.44 8.51 -2.77
CA TYR A 46 -8.81 8.19 -1.49
C TYR A 46 -9.51 6.98 -0.88
N GLY A 47 -8.80 6.17 -0.10
CA GLY A 47 -9.37 4.99 0.55
C GLY A 47 -10.58 5.30 1.45
N PHE A 48 -10.72 6.54 1.87
CA PHE A 48 -11.79 7.03 2.73
C PHE A 48 -12.83 7.93 2.02
N GLY A 49 -12.69 8.23 0.71
CA GLY A 49 -13.67 9.08 0.01
C GLY A 49 -13.14 9.78 -1.24
N LYS A 50 -13.90 10.78 -1.70
CA LYS A 50 -13.62 11.51 -2.95
C LYS A 50 -12.63 12.67 -2.76
N GLN A 51 -12.59 13.27 -1.57
CA GLN A 51 -11.79 14.46 -1.26
C GLN A 51 -10.82 14.16 -0.13
N PRO A 52 -9.65 14.84 -0.09
CA PRO A 52 -8.69 14.67 1.00
C PRO A 52 -9.27 15.17 2.32
N ASP A 53 -9.07 14.40 3.39
CA ASP A 53 -9.60 14.70 4.72
C ASP A 53 -8.66 14.09 5.79
N VAL A 54 -7.85 14.93 6.43
CA VAL A 54 -6.88 14.53 7.46
C VAL A 54 -7.52 13.97 8.74
N SER A 55 -8.84 14.12 8.90
CA SER A 55 -9.59 13.50 9.99
C SER A 55 -9.92 12.03 9.75
N LYS A 56 -9.72 11.53 8.52
CA LYS A 56 -10.09 10.18 8.09
C LYS A 56 -8.92 9.25 7.79
N ALA A 57 -7.70 9.78 7.80
CA ALA A 57 -6.49 9.00 7.54
C ALA A 57 -5.25 9.69 8.13
N ASN A 58 -4.19 8.92 8.33
CA ASN A 58 -2.93 9.42 8.85
C ASN A 58 -2.03 9.93 7.71
N PHE A 59 -2.19 11.21 7.35
CA PHE A 59 -1.35 11.90 6.35
C PHE A 59 -1.26 13.40 6.67
N GLY A 60 -0.36 14.11 6.00
CA GLY A 60 -0.15 15.54 6.21
C GLY A 60 0.37 15.88 7.63
N LYS A 61 1.06 14.95 8.26
CA LYS A 61 1.65 15.10 9.61
C LYS A 61 3.12 15.47 9.52
N GLU A 62 3.65 15.93 10.63
CA GLU A 62 5.10 16.13 10.75
C GLU A 62 5.83 14.79 10.76
N PHE A 63 7.11 14.80 10.38
CA PHE A 63 7.88 13.55 10.26
C PHE A 63 8.01 12.79 11.59
N GLN A 64 8.05 13.51 12.73
CA GLN A 64 8.16 12.94 14.07
C GLN A 64 6.87 12.32 14.61
N ASP A 65 5.70 12.58 13.98
CA ASP A 65 4.41 12.08 14.50
C ASP A 65 4.26 10.56 14.30
N GLY A 66 4.82 10.03 13.23
CA GLY A 66 4.93 8.59 13.01
C GLY A 66 3.63 7.89 12.60
N THR A 67 3.68 6.57 12.72
CA THR A 67 2.56 5.68 12.42
C THR A 67 1.53 5.65 13.54
N VAL A 68 0.31 5.25 13.19
CA VAL A 68 -0.78 4.97 14.13
C VAL A 68 -1.23 3.51 14.00
N PRO A 69 -1.96 2.95 14.99
CA PRO A 69 -2.56 1.62 14.89
C PRO A 69 -3.37 1.45 13.60
N VAL A 70 -3.32 0.27 13.01
CA VAL A 70 -3.92 0.00 11.70
C VAL A 70 -5.44 0.19 11.66
N ASN A 71 -6.11 0.12 12.80
CA ASN A 71 -7.55 0.27 12.95
C ASN A 71 -8.00 1.66 13.45
N THR A 72 -7.09 2.65 13.53
CA THR A 72 -7.39 4.01 14.06
C THR A 72 -8.52 4.70 13.28
N TYR A 73 -8.56 4.53 11.98
CA TYR A 73 -9.56 5.16 11.12
C TYR A 73 -10.52 4.12 10.55
N ALA A 74 -11.72 4.56 10.16
CA ALA A 74 -12.73 3.70 9.58
C ALA A 74 -12.23 3.00 8.30
N PRO A 75 -12.63 1.75 8.06
CA PRO A 75 -12.29 1.03 6.84
C PRO A 75 -13.00 1.62 5.62
N ASN A 76 -12.48 1.31 4.43
CA ASN A 76 -13.15 1.61 3.17
C ASN A 76 -14.35 0.67 2.93
N GLY A 77 -15.03 0.82 1.79
CA GLY A 77 -16.22 0.03 1.44
C GLY A 77 -15.97 -1.49 1.24
N TYR A 78 -14.71 -1.93 1.21
CA TYR A 78 -14.31 -3.35 1.22
C TYR A 78 -13.84 -3.82 2.60
N GLY A 79 -13.98 -3.03 3.65
CA GLY A 79 -13.53 -3.37 4.99
C GLY A 79 -12.01 -3.22 5.22
N LEU A 80 -11.29 -2.53 4.34
CA LEU A 80 -9.85 -2.38 4.41
C LEU A 80 -9.46 -1.05 5.05
N HIS A 81 -8.59 -1.13 6.05
CA HIS A 81 -8.06 0.03 6.77
C HIS A 81 -6.81 0.60 6.10
N GLN A 82 -6.57 1.91 6.29
CA GLN A 82 -5.32 2.62 5.98
C GLN A 82 -4.86 2.47 4.51
N MET A 83 -5.82 2.42 3.56
CA MET A 83 -5.49 2.37 2.13
C MET A 83 -5.00 3.72 1.57
N SER A 84 -4.92 4.75 2.41
CA SER A 84 -4.39 6.09 2.10
C SER A 84 -3.68 6.61 3.34
N GLY A 85 -2.36 6.79 3.27
CA GLY A 85 -1.54 7.25 4.38
C GLY A 85 -1.08 6.14 5.33
N ASN A 86 -0.64 6.51 6.50
CA ASN A 86 0.04 5.71 7.51
C ASN A 86 1.43 5.27 7.05
N VAL A 87 1.55 4.25 6.20
CA VAL A 87 2.79 3.82 5.57
C VAL A 87 2.61 3.57 4.08
N TRP A 88 3.64 3.79 3.29
CA TRP A 88 3.75 3.20 1.97
C TRP A 88 3.66 1.69 2.08
N GLU A 89 3.17 1.03 1.04
CA GLU A 89 3.05 -0.41 1.02
C GLU A 89 3.73 -1.01 -0.20
N TRP A 90 4.62 -1.99 0.03
CA TRP A 90 5.19 -2.79 -1.03
C TRP A 90 4.10 -3.56 -1.78
N VAL A 91 4.19 -3.54 -3.11
CA VAL A 91 3.42 -4.45 -3.96
C VAL A 91 4.36 -5.35 -4.78
N ARG A 92 3.82 -6.34 -5.44
CA ARG A 92 4.60 -7.36 -6.14
C ARG A 92 5.32 -6.82 -7.37
N ASP A 93 4.75 -5.82 -8.04
CA ASP A 93 5.12 -5.39 -9.38
C ASP A 93 6.47 -4.65 -9.43
N TRP A 94 7.21 -4.88 -10.51
CA TRP A 94 8.28 -3.99 -10.92
C TRP A 94 7.70 -2.69 -11.47
N PHE A 95 8.34 -1.58 -11.15
CA PHE A 95 7.94 -0.30 -11.70
C PHE A 95 8.28 -0.22 -13.18
N GLY A 96 7.27 0.06 -14.00
CA GLY A 96 7.37 0.22 -15.45
C GLY A 96 6.17 0.97 -15.99
N ALA A 97 6.14 1.18 -17.31
CA ALA A 97 4.96 1.70 -17.98
C ALA A 97 3.78 0.73 -17.82
N TYR A 98 2.58 1.26 -17.77
CA TYR A 98 1.40 0.42 -17.87
C TYR A 98 1.31 -0.20 -19.27
N PRO A 99 0.84 -1.44 -19.36
CA PRO A 99 0.59 -2.06 -20.68
C PRO A 99 -0.45 -1.24 -21.46
N GLU A 100 -0.27 -1.18 -22.76
CA GLU A 100 -1.27 -0.55 -23.64
C GLU A 100 -2.55 -1.39 -23.71
N GLY A 101 -3.69 -0.69 -23.76
CA GLY A 101 -5.01 -1.32 -23.87
C GLY A 101 -5.56 -1.85 -22.55
N ASN A 102 -6.70 -2.53 -22.64
CA ASN A 102 -7.34 -3.16 -21.48
C ASN A 102 -6.67 -4.50 -21.17
N THR A 103 -6.08 -4.59 -19.97
CA THR A 103 -5.43 -5.81 -19.49
C THR A 103 -6.21 -6.36 -18.31
N GLU A 104 -6.59 -7.61 -18.36
CA GLU A 104 -7.23 -8.31 -17.26
C GLU A 104 -6.15 -8.81 -16.28
N ASN A 105 -6.33 -8.51 -14.98
CA ASN A 105 -5.45 -8.92 -13.89
C ASN A 105 -3.93 -8.67 -14.18
N PRO A 106 -3.52 -7.44 -14.51
CA PRO A 106 -2.14 -7.16 -14.86
C PRO A 106 -1.21 -7.43 -13.66
N THR A 107 -0.01 -7.94 -13.97
CA THR A 107 1.02 -8.26 -12.97
C THR A 107 2.25 -7.33 -13.07
N GLY A 108 2.11 -6.24 -13.82
CA GLY A 108 3.19 -5.28 -14.04
C GLY A 108 4.27 -5.77 -15.01
N SER A 109 5.40 -5.05 -15.03
CA SER A 109 6.56 -5.42 -15.84
C SER A 109 7.17 -6.73 -15.34
N ALA A 110 7.62 -7.59 -16.26
CA ALA A 110 8.30 -8.85 -15.91
C ALA A 110 9.66 -8.62 -15.21
N THR A 111 10.32 -7.51 -15.49
CA THR A 111 11.63 -7.15 -14.94
C THR A 111 11.68 -5.66 -14.61
N GLY A 112 12.62 -5.27 -13.76
CA GLY A 112 12.84 -3.88 -13.40
C GLY A 112 13.93 -3.72 -12.36
N ALA A 113 14.34 -2.48 -12.10
CA ALA A 113 15.31 -2.14 -11.07
C ALA A 113 14.64 -1.71 -9.74
N GLN A 114 13.38 -1.28 -9.79
CA GLN A 114 12.67 -0.75 -8.64
C GLN A 114 11.29 -1.38 -8.54
N LYS A 115 10.84 -1.60 -7.30
CA LYS A 115 9.50 -2.10 -6.98
C LYS A 115 8.53 -0.95 -6.79
N VAL A 116 7.26 -1.19 -7.12
CA VAL A 116 6.19 -0.24 -6.88
C VAL A 116 5.84 -0.20 -5.38
N VAL A 117 5.58 1.00 -4.87
CA VAL A 117 4.97 1.23 -3.57
C VAL A 117 3.74 2.12 -3.71
N ARG A 118 2.76 1.92 -2.86
CA ARG A 118 1.43 2.55 -2.96
C ARG A 118 0.98 3.10 -1.61
N GLY A 119 0.02 4.04 -1.63
CA GLY A 119 -0.73 4.50 -0.48
C GLY A 119 -0.22 5.77 0.19
N GLY A 120 1.04 6.15 0.01
CA GLY A 120 1.63 7.27 0.76
C GLY A 120 1.85 6.95 2.23
N SER A 121 2.37 7.90 3.00
CA SER A 121 2.59 7.74 4.43
C SER A 121 2.16 8.95 5.23
N TRP A 122 2.30 8.87 6.58
CA TRP A 122 1.80 9.91 7.49
C TRP A 122 2.33 11.32 7.21
N HIS A 123 3.58 11.46 6.74
CA HIS A 123 4.22 12.76 6.49
C HIS A 123 4.08 13.26 5.05
N HIS A 124 3.32 12.56 4.21
CA HIS A 124 3.07 12.98 2.84
C HIS A 124 1.77 13.79 2.71
N SER A 125 1.73 14.67 1.69
CA SER A 125 0.52 15.44 1.36
C SER A 125 -0.55 14.56 0.71
N GLU A 126 -1.75 15.13 0.53
CA GLU A 126 -2.89 14.50 -0.16
C GLU A 126 -2.55 13.97 -1.55
N TYR A 127 -1.60 14.60 -2.25
CA TYR A 127 -1.16 14.15 -3.56
C TYR A 127 -0.61 12.71 -3.54
N TYR A 128 0.20 12.38 -2.53
CA TYR A 128 0.85 11.07 -2.42
C TYR A 128 -0.04 9.97 -1.84
N VAL A 129 -1.07 10.34 -1.08
CA VAL A 129 -2.01 9.36 -0.49
C VAL A 129 -3.22 9.08 -1.36
N ASN A 130 -3.27 9.64 -2.58
CA ASN A 130 -4.26 9.32 -3.59
C ASN A 130 -4.13 7.85 -4.03
N THR A 131 -5.24 7.15 -4.17
CA THR A 131 -5.25 5.72 -4.52
C THR A 131 -4.67 5.41 -5.90
N GLY A 132 -4.63 6.37 -6.82
CA GLY A 132 -3.99 6.25 -8.13
C GLY A 132 -2.49 6.57 -8.13
N MET A 133 -1.98 7.17 -7.03
CA MET A 133 -0.57 7.54 -6.95
C MET A 133 0.31 6.29 -6.83
N ARG A 134 1.32 6.22 -7.66
CA ARG A 134 2.34 5.17 -7.64
C ARG A 134 3.72 5.78 -7.42
N PHE A 135 4.52 5.14 -6.60
CA PHE A 135 5.92 5.50 -6.41
C PHE A 135 6.80 4.27 -6.56
N LYS A 136 8.11 4.45 -6.50
CA LYS A 136 9.07 3.37 -6.76
C LYS A 136 10.25 3.46 -5.82
N LEU A 137 10.74 2.29 -5.37
CA LEU A 137 11.91 2.18 -4.51
C LEU A 137 12.76 0.96 -4.89
N ASP A 138 14.04 1.04 -4.59
CA ASP A 138 14.93 -0.13 -4.64
C ASP A 138 14.42 -1.20 -3.67
N PRO A 139 14.24 -2.46 -4.10
CA PRO A 139 13.69 -3.52 -3.25
C PRO A 139 14.52 -3.82 -2.00
N ASN A 140 15.76 -3.35 -1.92
CA ASN A 140 16.65 -3.57 -0.78
C ASN A 140 16.62 -2.43 0.25
N VAL A 141 15.89 -1.34 0.01
CA VAL A 141 15.87 -0.17 0.88
C VAL A 141 14.70 -0.25 1.86
N PRO A 142 14.94 -0.46 3.17
CA PRO A 142 13.92 -0.39 4.19
C PRO A 142 13.73 1.06 4.64
N LEU A 143 12.47 1.51 4.79
CA LEU A 143 12.14 2.83 5.32
C LEU A 143 11.21 2.71 6.53
N ASN A 144 11.31 3.65 7.46
CA ASN A 144 10.40 3.72 8.62
C ASN A 144 8.95 4.04 8.22
N SER A 145 8.75 4.60 7.02
CA SER A 145 7.46 4.95 6.44
C SER A 145 6.95 3.93 5.40
N LEU A 146 7.54 2.75 5.35
CA LEU A 146 7.25 1.72 4.36
C LEU A 146 7.04 0.37 5.03
N GLY A 147 5.89 -0.22 4.77
CA GLY A 147 5.45 -1.53 5.22
C GLY A 147 4.85 -2.33 4.08
N PHE A 148 3.89 -3.19 4.38
CA PHE A 148 3.22 -4.04 3.40
C PHE A 148 1.92 -4.61 3.96
N ARG A 149 1.11 -5.18 3.06
CA ARG A 149 0.01 -6.10 3.39
C ARG A 149 0.09 -7.35 2.54
N CYS A 150 -0.43 -8.44 3.05
CA CYS A 150 -0.54 -9.70 2.30
C CYS A 150 -1.94 -9.88 1.74
N VAL A 151 -2.02 -10.59 0.62
CA VAL A 151 -3.26 -11.14 0.08
C VAL A 151 -3.15 -12.66 0.06
N GLN A 152 -4.26 -13.35 0.33
CA GLN A 152 -4.34 -14.79 0.13
C GLN A 152 -4.84 -15.04 -1.29
N SER A 153 -4.23 -15.99 -1.98
CA SER A 153 -4.80 -16.54 -3.20
C SER A 153 -5.98 -17.41 -2.82
N GLU A 154 -7.10 -17.30 -3.54
CA GLU A 154 -8.15 -18.28 -3.37
C GLU A 154 -7.58 -19.68 -3.57
N PRO A 155 -8.03 -20.69 -2.77
CA PRO A 155 -7.68 -22.07 -3.08
C PRO A 155 -8.11 -22.36 -4.52
N GLN A 156 -7.17 -22.78 -5.36
CA GLN A 156 -7.52 -23.25 -6.70
C GLN A 156 -8.44 -24.47 -6.52
N PRO A 157 -9.57 -24.55 -7.22
CA PRO A 157 -10.52 -25.66 -7.13
C PRO A 157 -9.88 -26.98 -7.58
#